data_108b15ac8c727dafeafa42f034c53693
#
_entry.id   108b15ac8c727dafeafa42f034c53693
#
_cell.length_a   1.000
_cell.length_b   1.000
_cell.length_c   1.000
_cell.angle_alpha   90.00
_cell.angle_beta   90.00
_cell.angle_gamma   90.00
#
_symmetry.space_group_name_H-M   'P 1'
#
loop_
_entity.id
_entity.type
_entity.pdbx_description
1 polymer ?
#
loop_
_entity_poly.entity_id
_entity_poly.type
_entity_poly.pdbx_seq_one_letter_code
_entity_poly.pdbx_strand_id
1 'polypeptide(L)'
;MEFPFVLVLNPIYKEEIYMNKLEELRRIKQEISLGGGQKKIDSQHAKGKLTARERLNILFDENTFVEIDVFVSHRCTNFGMADVKATGDGVVSGYGTINGRLAYAYAQDFTVLGGSLGEYHAEKIVKAQQMALKMGCPIIGLNDSGGARIQEGVNALSGFGKIFYNNTISSGVIPQITAVFGACGGGASLVPSLSDFTFMTKEGAK
;
A
#
# COMPACT_ATOMS: atom_id res chain seq x y z
N MET A 1 -20.96 50.81 -13.61
CA MET A 1 -21.35 49.42 -13.33
C MET A 1 -20.66 48.55 -14.37
N GLU A 2 -19.46 48.05 -14.03
CA GLU A 2 -18.71 47.16 -14.90
C GLU A 2 -19.15 45.70 -14.65
N PHE A 3 -19.62 45.04 -15.68
CA PHE A 3 -19.97 43.64 -15.63
C PHE A 3 -18.67 42.82 -15.66
N PRO A 4 -18.46 41.81 -14.78
CA PRO A 4 -17.29 41.00 -14.84
C PRO A 4 -17.31 40.13 -16.12
N PHE A 5 -16.24 40.21 -16.88
CA PHE A 5 -15.99 39.36 -18.07
C PHE A 5 -16.03 37.89 -17.63
N VAL A 6 -17.12 37.19 -17.93
CA VAL A 6 -17.15 35.74 -17.82
C VAL A 6 -16.42 35.19 -19.04
N LEU A 7 -15.20 34.73 -18.83
CA LEU A 7 -14.44 34.02 -19.88
C LEU A 7 -15.16 32.68 -20.14
N VAL A 8 -16.04 32.67 -21.12
CA VAL A 8 -16.60 31.41 -21.65
C VAL A 8 -15.49 30.73 -22.45
N LEU A 9 -14.76 29.81 -21.83
CA LEU A 9 -13.79 28.98 -22.51
C LEU A 9 -14.50 28.17 -23.60
N ASN A 10 -13.98 28.26 -24.83
CA ASN A 10 -14.45 27.49 -25.97
C ASN A 10 -14.49 25.98 -25.60
N PRO A 11 -15.55 25.22 -25.94
CA PRO A 11 -15.66 23.79 -25.65
C PRO A 11 -14.45 22.97 -26.08
N ILE A 12 -13.83 23.31 -27.19
CA ILE A 12 -12.61 22.65 -27.71
C ILE A 12 -11.43 22.80 -26.73
N TYR A 13 -11.24 23.98 -26.13
CA TYR A 13 -10.18 24.17 -25.11
C TYR A 13 -10.46 23.42 -23.80
N LYS A 14 -11.75 23.21 -23.47
CA LYS A 14 -12.11 22.35 -22.34
C LYS A 14 -11.75 20.90 -22.60
N GLU A 15 -12.05 20.34 -23.76
CA GLU A 15 -11.72 18.97 -24.13
C GLU A 15 -10.20 18.72 -24.16
N GLU A 16 -9.41 19.63 -24.75
CA GLU A 16 -7.94 19.53 -24.71
C GLU A 16 -7.35 19.56 -23.29
N ILE A 17 -7.87 20.45 -22.43
CA ILE A 17 -7.43 20.52 -21.03
C ILE A 17 -7.81 19.21 -20.27
N TYR A 18 -8.98 18.66 -20.50
CA TYR A 18 -9.39 17.39 -19.87
C TYR A 18 -8.61 16.19 -20.40
N MET A 19 -8.31 16.13 -21.70
CA MET A 19 -7.47 15.07 -22.28
C MET A 19 -6.06 15.10 -21.71
N ASN A 20 -5.46 16.30 -21.59
CA ASN A 20 -4.14 16.48 -20.99
C ASN A 20 -4.11 16.04 -19.52
N LYS A 21 -5.15 16.33 -18.73
CA LYS A 21 -5.28 15.89 -17.33
C LYS A 21 -5.44 14.38 -17.19
N LEU A 22 -6.15 13.73 -18.09
CA LEU A 22 -6.29 12.27 -18.09
C LEU A 22 -5.00 11.57 -18.45
N GLU A 23 -4.26 12.09 -19.41
CA GLU A 23 -2.95 11.58 -19.80
C GLU A 23 -1.94 11.74 -18.67
N GLU A 24 -1.92 12.89 -18.01
CA GLU A 24 -1.11 13.14 -16.82
C GLU A 24 -1.43 12.16 -15.70
N LEU A 25 -2.72 11.92 -15.41
CA LEU A 25 -3.17 10.95 -14.41
C LEU A 25 -2.70 9.52 -14.75
N ARG A 26 -2.83 9.12 -16.02
CA ARG A 26 -2.36 7.80 -16.48
C ARG A 26 -0.85 7.65 -16.31
N ARG A 27 -0.08 8.67 -16.69
CA ARG A 27 1.37 8.72 -16.53
C ARG A 27 1.78 8.58 -15.05
N ILE A 28 1.15 9.36 -14.16
CA ILE A 28 1.44 9.30 -12.73
C ILE A 28 1.10 7.91 -12.17
N LYS A 29 -0.04 7.32 -12.53
CA LYS A 29 -0.40 5.97 -12.11
C LYS A 29 0.61 4.92 -12.60
N GLN A 30 1.09 5.07 -13.84
CA GLN A 30 2.11 4.18 -14.39
C GLN A 30 3.44 4.31 -13.64
N GLU A 31 3.88 5.53 -13.33
CA GLU A 31 5.08 5.77 -12.51
C GLU A 31 4.94 5.13 -11.10
N ILE A 32 3.79 5.31 -10.45
CA ILE A 32 3.50 4.73 -9.13
C ILE A 32 3.50 3.19 -9.19
N SER A 33 3.02 2.60 -10.28
CA SER A 33 2.98 1.14 -10.44
C SER A 33 4.37 0.49 -10.43
N LEU A 34 5.42 1.25 -10.78
CA LEU A 34 6.80 0.80 -10.73
C LEU A 34 7.40 0.78 -9.31
N GLY A 35 6.68 1.27 -8.30
CA GLY A 35 7.16 1.30 -6.91
C GLY A 35 8.52 1.98 -6.79
N GLY A 36 9.54 1.24 -6.36
CA GLY A 36 10.93 1.73 -6.25
C GLY A 36 11.70 1.83 -7.57
N GLY A 37 11.04 1.55 -8.71
CA GLY A 37 11.59 1.62 -10.06
C GLY A 37 12.09 0.27 -10.59
N GLN A 38 12.22 0.18 -11.93
CA GLN A 38 12.51 -1.06 -12.63
C GLN A 38 13.75 -1.81 -12.10
N LYS A 39 14.84 -1.09 -11.84
CA LYS A 39 16.07 -1.69 -11.31
C LYS A 39 15.87 -2.43 -9.98
N LYS A 40 14.99 -1.92 -9.10
CA LYS A 40 14.69 -2.58 -7.83
C LYS A 40 13.72 -3.75 -8.03
N ILE A 41 12.80 -3.66 -8.98
CA ILE A 41 11.94 -4.77 -9.40
C ILE A 41 12.80 -5.92 -9.91
N ASP A 42 13.72 -5.65 -10.85
CA ASP A 42 14.63 -6.65 -11.39
C ASP A 42 15.47 -7.32 -10.29
N SER A 43 15.92 -6.55 -9.29
CA SER A 43 16.64 -7.07 -8.13
C SER A 43 15.78 -7.98 -7.24
N GLN A 44 14.46 -7.77 -7.15
CA GLN A 44 13.55 -8.69 -6.46
C GLN A 44 13.37 -9.97 -7.26
N HIS A 45 13.11 -9.85 -8.56
CA HIS A 45 12.96 -11.01 -9.45
C HIS A 45 14.23 -11.88 -9.50
N ALA A 46 15.41 -11.27 -9.52
CA ALA A 46 16.68 -11.99 -9.46
C ALA A 46 16.86 -12.82 -8.16
N LYS A 47 16.12 -12.48 -7.09
CA LYS A 47 16.07 -13.24 -5.83
C LYS A 47 14.89 -14.23 -5.77
N GLY A 48 14.20 -14.45 -6.88
CA GLY A 48 13.00 -15.28 -6.94
C GLY A 48 11.77 -14.69 -6.22
N LYS A 49 11.76 -13.38 -5.93
CA LYS A 49 10.68 -12.71 -5.21
C LYS A 49 9.82 -11.88 -6.16
N LEU A 50 8.53 -11.92 -5.96
CA LEU A 50 7.56 -11.07 -6.63
C LEU A 50 7.46 -9.69 -5.95
N THR A 51 7.03 -8.68 -6.72
CA THR A 51 6.65 -7.36 -6.19
C THR A 51 5.33 -7.43 -5.42
N ALA A 52 5.02 -6.37 -4.66
CA ALA A 52 3.75 -6.27 -3.92
C ALA A 52 2.52 -6.39 -4.84
N ARG A 53 2.53 -5.70 -5.99
CA ARG A 53 1.41 -5.75 -6.94
C ARG A 53 1.24 -7.10 -7.61
N GLU A 54 2.34 -7.75 -7.98
CA GLU A 54 2.31 -9.11 -8.55
C GLU A 54 1.70 -10.12 -7.56
N ARG A 55 2.06 -10.02 -6.27
CA ARG A 55 1.47 -10.86 -5.21
C ARG A 55 -0.03 -10.64 -5.07
N LEU A 56 -0.48 -9.38 -5.09
CA LEU A 56 -1.91 -9.06 -5.02
C LEU A 56 -2.67 -9.51 -6.27
N ASN A 57 -2.08 -9.40 -7.45
CA ASN A 57 -2.69 -9.89 -8.69
C ASN A 57 -2.83 -11.43 -8.72
N ILE A 58 -1.94 -12.16 -8.03
CA ILE A 58 -2.06 -13.62 -7.88
C ILE A 58 -3.09 -13.99 -6.80
N LEU A 59 -3.21 -13.16 -5.75
CA LEU A 59 -4.11 -13.41 -4.63
C LEU A 59 -5.59 -13.25 -5.03
N PHE A 60 -5.89 -12.22 -5.81
CA PHE A 60 -7.27 -11.87 -6.17
C PHE A 60 -7.69 -12.48 -7.51
N ASP A 61 -8.98 -12.67 -7.68
CA ASP A 61 -9.58 -13.04 -8.95
C ASP A 61 -9.22 -12.01 -10.02
N GLU A 62 -9.06 -12.46 -11.25
CA GLU A 62 -8.61 -11.62 -12.36
C GLU A 62 -9.49 -10.36 -12.53
N ASN A 63 -8.84 -9.20 -12.64
CA ASN A 63 -9.47 -7.89 -12.84
C ASN A 63 -10.41 -7.42 -11.70
N THR A 64 -10.35 -8.02 -10.51
CA THR A 64 -11.18 -7.60 -9.37
C THR A 64 -10.48 -6.71 -8.36
N PHE A 65 -9.14 -6.67 -8.36
CA PHE A 65 -8.39 -5.87 -7.41
C PHE A 65 -8.54 -4.37 -7.65
N VAL A 66 -8.98 -3.66 -6.63
CA VAL A 66 -9.09 -2.19 -6.59
C VAL A 66 -8.12 -1.65 -5.55
N GLU A 67 -7.05 -1.00 -6.02
CA GLU A 67 -6.06 -0.34 -5.15
C GLU A 67 -6.65 0.95 -4.57
N ILE A 68 -6.50 1.15 -3.27
CA ILE A 68 -6.90 2.38 -2.56
C ILE A 68 -5.67 3.19 -2.16
N ASP A 69 -5.86 4.53 -2.04
CA ASP A 69 -4.82 5.48 -1.61
C ASP A 69 -3.52 5.42 -2.45
N VAL A 70 -3.66 5.22 -3.75
CA VAL A 70 -2.57 5.05 -4.70
C VAL A 70 -1.56 6.20 -4.65
N PHE A 71 -2.03 7.44 -4.48
CA PHE A 71 -1.22 8.67 -4.55
C PHE A 71 -0.61 9.08 -3.20
N VAL A 72 -0.88 8.33 -2.14
CA VAL A 72 -0.33 8.61 -0.81
C VAL A 72 1.19 8.45 -0.83
N SER A 73 1.89 9.40 -0.21
CA SER A 73 3.33 9.39 0.01
C SER A 73 3.63 9.86 1.43
N HIS A 74 4.83 9.58 1.96
CA HIS A 74 5.22 10.08 3.26
C HIS A 74 5.31 11.61 3.29
N ARG A 75 5.21 12.19 4.48
CA ARG A 75 5.39 13.61 4.74
C ARG A 75 6.65 13.93 5.57
N CYS A 76 7.50 12.95 5.79
CA CYS A 76 8.72 13.12 6.56
C CYS A 76 9.70 14.03 5.82
N THR A 77 10.23 15.03 6.52
CA THR A 77 11.26 15.95 6.02
C THR A 77 12.59 15.78 6.72
N ASN A 78 12.63 15.02 7.82
CA ASN A 78 13.83 14.79 8.62
C ASN A 78 14.79 13.83 7.89
N PHE A 79 16.07 13.92 8.22
CA PHE A 79 17.13 13.02 7.73
C PHE A 79 17.18 12.90 6.18
N GLY A 80 16.95 14.02 5.48
CA GLY A 80 16.99 14.06 4.01
C GLY A 80 15.78 13.41 3.33
N MET A 81 14.72 13.09 4.06
CA MET A 81 13.53 12.48 3.48
C MET A 81 12.71 13.43 2.60
N ALA A 82 12.89 14.76 2.72
CA ALA A 82 12.17 15.73 1.89
C ALA A 82 12.35 15.48 0.38
N ASP A 83 13.51 15.02 -0.04
CA ASP A 83 13.87 14.76 -1.43
C ASP A 83 13.61 13.30 -1.87
N VAL A 84 13.17 12.45 -0.94
CA VAL A 84 12.92 11.03 -1.22
C VAL A 84 11.51 10.82 -1.75
N LYS A 85 11.40 10.41 -3.00
CA LYS A 85 10.12 9.99 -3.59
C LYS A 85 9.82 8.55 -3.16
N ALA A 86 8.80 8.37 -2.33
CA ALA A 86 8.29 7.07 -1.92
C ALA A 86 6.82 6.94 -2.33
N THR A 87 6.60 6.68 -3.60
CA THR A 87 5.25 6.55 -4.18
C THR A 87 4.51 5.37 -3.56
N GLY A 88 3.25 5.60 -3.17
CA GLY A 88 2.46 4.61 -2.46
C GLY A 88 2.92 4.32 -1.03
N ASP A 89 3.94 5.02 -0.55
CA ASP A 89 4.60 4.89 0.76
C ASP A 89 5.02 3.47 1.15
N GLY A 90 5.42 2.67 0.14
CA GLY A 90 5.97 1.32 0.34
C GLY A 90 4.93 0.26 0.71
N VAL A 91 3.64 0.53 0.51
CA VAL A 91 2.57 -0.47 0.67
C VAL A 91 1.48 -0.28 -0.37
N VAL A 92 1.03 -1.38 -0.94
CA VAL A 92 -0.14 -1.45 -1.81
C VAL A 92 -1.30 -2.02 -0.99
N SER A 93 -2.40 -1.31 -0.90
CA SER A 93 -3.59 -1.74 -0.15
C SER A 93 -4.85 -1.61 -0.99
N GLY A 94 -5.82 -2.48 -0.77
CA GLY A 94 -7.05 -2.48 -1.53
C GLY A 94 -7.96 -3.65 -1.21
N TYR A 95 -8.89 -3.91 -2.11
CA TYR A 95 -9.85 -4.99 -2.00
C TYR A 95 -10.11 -5.63 -3.36
N GLY A 96 -10.64 -6.83 -3.34
CA GLY A 96 -11.02 -7.58 -4.53
C GLY A 96 -11.78 -8.83 -4.12
N THR A 97 -11.99 -9.76 -5.04
CA THR A 97 -12.61 -11.04 -4.74
C THR A 97 -11.59 -12.18 -4.79
N ILE A 98 -11.81 -13.19 -3.96
CA ILE A 98 -11.10 -14.46 -3.97
C ILE A 98 -12.16 -15.57 -4.08
N ASN A 99 -12.19 -16.28 -5.20
CA ASN A 99 -13.27 -17.22 -5.52
C ASN A 99 -14.66 -16.57 -5.37
N GLY A 100 -14.81 -15.33 -5.87
CA GLY A 100 -16.04 -14.55 -5.84
C GLY A 100 -16.39 -13.94 -4.47
N ARG A 101 -15.56 -14.11 -3.43
CA ARG A 101 -15.81 -13.57 -2.09
C ARG A 101 -14.95 -12.35 -1.83
N LEU A 102 -15.56 -11.27 -1.32
CA LEU A 102 -14.86 -10.03 -0.98
C LEU A 102 -13.80 -10.26 0.10
N ALA A 103 -12.62 -9.74 -0.14
CA ALA A 103 -11.54 -9.66 0.84
C ALA A 103 -10.79 -8.33 0.70
N TYR A 104 -10.22 -7.85 1.80
CA TYR A 104 -9.26 -6.75 1.79
C TYR A 104 -7.85 -7.31 1.93
N ALA A 105 -6.88 -6.63 1.31
CA ALA A 105 -5.49 -7.00 1.47
C ALA A 105 -4.57 -5.79 1.45
N TYR A 106 -3.40 -5.96 2.03
CA TYR A 106 -2.26 -5.08 1.83
C TYR A 106 -1.00 -5.92 1.54
N ALA A 107 -0.10 -5.36 0.74
CA ALA A 107 1.20 -5.96 0.43
C ALA A 107 2.30 -4.91 0.62
N GLN A 108 3.27 -5.20 1.47
CA GLN A 108 4.42 -4.33 1.67
C GLN A 108 5.37 -4.43 0.47
N ASP A 109 5.74 -3.27 -0.08
CA ASP A 109 6.59 -3.19 -1.26
C ASP A 109 8.05 -2.96 -0.85
N PHE A 110 8.82 -4.03 -0.84
CA PHE A 110 10.24 -3.98 -0.50
C PHE A 110 11.07 -3.12 -1.45
N THR A 111 10.57 -2.85 -2.66
CA THR A 111 11.26 -1.97 -3.63
C THR A 111 11.26 -0.51 -3.19
N VAL A 112 10.28 -0.11 -2.35
CA VAL A 112 10.15 1.25 -1.81
C VAL A 112 10.63 1.28 -0.36
N LEU A 113 11.76 1.90 -0.11
CA LEU A 113 12.37 2.04 1.23
C LEU A 113 12.44 0.72 2.03
N GLY A 114 12.66 -0.42 1.35
CA GLY A 114 12.69 -1.75 1.99
C GLY A 114 11.36 -2.17 2.62
N GLY A 115 10.23 -1.67 2.13
CA GLY A 115 8.92 -1.93 2.72
C GLY A 115 8.79 -1.43 4.17
N SER A 116 9.67 -0.51 4.61
CA SER A 116 9.66 0.00 5.99
C SER A 116 8.40 0.79 6.28
N LEU A 117 7.85 0.57 7.49
CA LEU A 117 6.60 1.16 7.91
C LEU A 117 6.83 2.58 8.43
N GLY A 118 6.30 3.56 7.69
CA GLY A 118 6.16 4.94 8.10
C GLY A 118 4.73 5.26 8.54
N GLU A 119 4.47 6.53 8.85
CA GLU A 119 3.16 7.00 9.31
C GLU A 119 2.06 6.69 8.27
N TYR A 120 2.21 7.15 7.04
CA TYR A 120 1.19 6.95 6.00
C TYR A 120 1.15 5.52 5.45
N HIS A 121 2.28 4.81 5.46
CA HIS A 121 2.29 3.37 5.24
C HIS A 121 1.34 2.65 6.21
N ALA A 122 1.44 2.96 7.50
CA ALA A 122 0.56 2.41 8.53
C ALA A 122 -0.90 2.83 8.32
N GLU A 123 -1.17 4.10 8.01
CA GLU A 123 -2.54 4.59 7.79
C GLU A 123 -3.25 3.85 6.63
N LYS A 124 -2.52 3.51 5.56
CA LYS A 124 -3.06 2.70 4.46
C LYS A 124 -3.45 1.28 4.92
N ILE A 125 -2.61 0.65 5.75
CA ILE A 125 -2.90 -0.67 6.33
C ILE A 125 -4.11 -0.57 7.26
N VAL A 126 -4.11 0.39 8.18
CA VAL A 126 -5.19 0.65 9.14
C VAL A 126 -6.52 0.88 8.42
N LYS A 127 -6.52 1.68 7.35
CA LYS A 127 -7.72 1.90 6.54
C LYS A 127 -8.25 0.61 5.94
N ALA A 128 -7.37 -0.24 5.38
CA ALA A 128 -7.78 -1.54 4.84
C ALA A 128 -8.37 -2.45 5.94
N GLN A 129 -7.74 -2.51 7.14
CA GLN A 129 -8.25 -3.26 8.29
C GLN A 129 -9.64 -2.75 8.73
N GLN A 130 -9.82 -1.44 8.87
CA GLN A 130 -11.09 -0.84 9.28
C GLN A 130 -12.21 -1.07 8.24
N MET A 131 -11.86 -0.99 6.95
CA MET A 131 -12.82 -1.30 5.89
C MET A 131 -13.21 -2.77 5.90
N ALA A 132 -12.25 -3.69 6.06
CA ALA A 132 -12.51 -5.12 6.19
C ALA A 132 -13.42 -5.42 7.39
N LEU A 133 -13.13 -4.84 8.55
CA LEU A 133 -13.94 -4.98 9.76
C LEU A 133 -15.37 -4.46 9.56
N LYS A 134 -15.51 -3.30 8.95
CA LYS A 134 -16.81 -2.69 8.64
C LYS A 134 -17.64 -3.54 7.67
N MET A 135 -16.98 -4.18 6.70
CA MET A 135 -17.63 -5.03 5.70
C MET A 135 -17.83 -6.47 6.17
N GLY A 136 -17.26 -6.86 7.33
CA GLY A 136 -17.35 -8.22 7.84
C GLY A 136 -16.62 -9.25 6.98
N CYS A 137 -15.53 -8.87 6.31
CA CYS A 137 -14.78 -9.73 5.40
C CYS A 137 -13.30 -9.86 5.80
N PRO A 138 -12.57 -10.89 5.30
CA PRO A 138 -11.19 -11.13 5.67
C PRO A 138 -10.27 -9.97 5.36
N ILE A 139 -9.23 -9.79 6.20
CA ILE A 139 -8.06 -8.96 5.93
C ILE A 139 -6.82 -9.85 5.73
N ILE A 140 -6.08 -9.63 4.66
CA ILE A 140 -4.91 -10.43 4.27
C ILE A 140 -3.68 -9.52 4.19
N GLY A 141 -2.66 -9.80 5.00
CA GLY A 141 -1.37 -9.11 4.98
C GLY A 141 -0.30 -9.90 4.24
N LEU A 142 0.33 -9.30 3.24
CA LEU A 142 1.47 -9.87 2.51
C LEU A 142 2.74 -9.11 2.93
N ASN A 143 3.45 -9.65 3.93
CA ASN A 143 4.51 -8.96 4.63
C ASN A 143 5.88 -9.17 4.00
N ASP A 144 6.58 -8.08 3.73
CA ASP A 144 7.98 -8.04 3.26
C ASP A 144 8.55 -6.67 3.66
N SER A 145 9.02 -6.53 4.91
CA SER A 145 9.33 -5.24 5.53
C SER A 145 10.58 -5.28 6.39
N GLY A 146 11.42 -4.28 6.26
CA GLY A 146 12.53 -4.02 7.16
C GLY A 146 12.16 -3.53 8.57
N GLY A 147 10.86 -3.42 8.88
CA GLY A 147 10.38 -2.91 10.18
C GLY A 147 10.03 -1.42 10.16
N ALA A 148 10.18 -0.74 11.30
CA ALA A 148 9.88 0.68 11.42
C ALA A 148 10.82 1.55 10.57
N ARG A 149 10.27 2.56 9.88
CA ARG A 149 11.05 3.57 9.17
C ARG A 149 11.71 4.51 10.17
N ILE A 150 13.01 4.34 10.38
CA ILE A 150 13.78 5.02 11.43
C ILE A 150 13.68 6.54 11.31
N GLN A 151 13.69 7.06 10.09
CA GLN A 151 13.61 8.50 9.81
C GLN A 151 12.33 9.16 10.31
N GLU A 152 11.26 8.39 10.49
CA GLU A 152 9.97 8.87 11.00
C GLU A 152 9.82 8.68 12.52
N GLY A 153 10.76 8.00 13.16
CA GLY A 153 10.85 7.91 14.60
C GLY A 153 9.55 7.45 15.28
N VAL A 154 9.04 8.26 16.18
CA VAL A 154 7.83 7.96 16.98
C VAL A 154 6.59 7.79 16.11
N ASN A 155 6.48 8.47 14.96
CA ASN A 155 5.34 8.34 14.05
C ASN A 155 5.24 6.92 13.47
N ALA A 156 6.38 6.32 13.11
CA ALA A 156 6.41 4.92 12.66
C ALA A 156 5.98 3.96 13.78
N LEU A 157 6.42 4.18 15.01
CA LEU A 157 6.02 3.36 16.17
C LEU A 157 4.53 3.52 16.49
N SER A 158 4.01 4.74 16.44
CA SER A 158 2.57 5.01 16.56
C SER A 158 1.77 4.29 15.49
N GLY A 159 2.29 4.24 14.26
CA GLY A 159 1.70 3.49 13.16
C GLY A 159 1.55 1.99 13.48
N PHE A 160 2.59 1.35 14.01
CA PHE A 160 2.47 -0.04 14.49
C PHE A 160 1.42 -0.19 15.58
N GLY A 161 1.37 0.73 16.56
CA GLY A 161 0.35 0.72 17.62
C GLY A 161 -1.07 0.73 17.05
N LYS A 162 -1.33 1.54 16.03
CA LYS A 162 -2.65 1.58 15.34
C LYS A 162 -2.98 0.26 14.63
N ILE A 163 -1.99 -0.36 13.96
CA ILE A 163 -2.18 -1.67 13.31
C ILE A 163 -2.51 -2.74 14.36
N PHE A 164 -1.76 -2.81 15.48
CA PHE A 164 -2.01 -3.78 16.55
C PHE A 164 -3.37 -3.57 17.20
N TYR A 165 -3.78 -2.32 17.42
CA TYR A 165 -5.12 -2.01 17.90
C TYR A 165 -6.19 -2.58 16.95
N ASN A 166 -6.07 -2.36 15.65
CA ASN A 166 -7.03 -2.89 14.67
C ASN A 166 -6.99 -4.42 14.59
N ASN A 167 -5.81 -5.06 14.70
CA ASN A 167 -5.72 -6.52 14.82
C ASN A 167 -6.50 -7.01 16.05
N THR A 168 -6.34 -6.35 17.19
CA THR A 168 -7.00 -6.75 18.44
C THR A 168 -8.52 -6.65 18.37
N ILE A 169 -9.07 -5.54 17.88
CA ILE A 169 -10.51 -5.36 17.76
C ILE A 169 -11.14 -6.22 16.66
N SER A 170 -10.35 -6.68 15.70
CA SER A 170 -10.80 -7.58 14.62
C SER A 170 -10.74 -9.04 15.01
N SER A 171 -10.01 -9.39 16.09
CA SER A 171 -9.83 -10.77 16.54
C SER A 171 -11.17 -11.40 16.94
N GLY A 172 -11.47 -12.56 16.38
CA GLY A 172 -12.75 -13.25 16.57
C GLY A 172 -13.94 -12.63 15.84
N VAL A 173 -13.75 -11.52 15.11
CA VAL A 173 -14.81 -10.83 14.34
C VAL A 173 -14.67 -11.10 12.85
N ILE A 174 -13.47 -10.91 12.29
CA ILE A 174 -13.16 -11.21 10.89
C ILE A 174 -11.88 -12.05 10.81
N PRO A 175 -11.74 -12.92 9.80
CA PRO A 175 -10.49 -13.66 9.58
C PRO A 175 -9.32 -12.72 9.28
N GLN A 176 -8.22 -12.90 10.00
CA GLN A 176 -6.97 -12.19 9.83
C GLN A 176 -5.89 -13.16 9.36
N ILE A 177 -5.38 -12.97 8.14
CA ILE A 177 -4.43 -13.88 7.52
C ILE A 177 -3.16 -13.10 7.20
N THR A 178 -2.01 -13.64 7.56
CA THR A 178 -0.71 -13.04 7.23
C THR A 178 0.16 -14.05 6.49
N ALA A 179 0.76 -13.60 5.37
CA ALA A 179 1.79 -14.34 4.66
C ALA A 179 3.10 -13.56 4.64
N VAL A 180 4.19 -14.16 5.14
CA VAL A 180 5.51 -13.55 5.23
C VAL A 180 6.37 -14.02 4.05
N PHE A 181 6.75 -13.09 3.18
CA PHE A 181 7.52 -13.38 1.96
C PHE A 181 8.97 -12.91 2.03
N GLY A 182 9.34 -12.19 3.07
CA GLY A 182 10.67 -11.63 3.20
C GLY A 182 11.02 -11.25 4.62
N ALA A 183 11.77 -10.17 4.78
CA ALA A 183 12.07 -9.62 6.09
C ALA A 183 10.77 -9.24 6.82
N CYS A 184 10.72 -9.52 8.12
CA CYS A 184 9.57 -9.20 8.98
C CYS A 184 10.11 -8.84 10.37
N GLY A 185 10.96 -7.79 10.44
CA GLY A 185 11.72 -7.43 11.63
C GLY A 185 11.00 -6.49 12.60
N GLY A 186 11.37 -6.56 13.88
CA GLY A 186 10.88 -5.67 14.90
C GLY A 186 9.35 -5.67 15.04
N GLY A 187 8.71 -4.50 15.02
CA GLY A 187 7.25 -4.39 15.13
C GLY A 187 6.47 -5.15 14.03
N ALA A 188 7.08 -5.34 12.85
CA ALA A 188 6.44 -6.09 11.78
C ALA A 188 6.20 -7.57 12.14
N SER A 189 7.03 -8.17 13.00
CA SER A 189 6.89 -9.57 13.43
C SER A 189 5.71 -9.80 14.38
N LEU A 190 5.17 -8.77 15.00
CA LEU A 190 3.97 -8.88 15.84
C LEU A 190 2.70 -9.03 15.02
N VAL A 191 2.64 -8.51 13.80
CA VAL A 191 1.46 -8.61 12.95
C VAL A 191 1.10 -10.08 12.65
N PRO A 192 2.04 -10.94 12.19
CA PRO A 192 1.78 -12.38 12.05
C PRO A 192 1.32 -13.03 13.35
N SER A 193 1.91 -12.64 14.49
CA SER A 193 1.57 -13.21 15.81
C SER A 193 0.17 -12.83 16.29
N LEU A 194 -0.40 -11.75 15.76
CA LEU A 194 -1.76 -11.28 16.08
C LEU A 194 -2.80 -11.74 15.03
N SER A 195 -2.37 -12.48 14.01
CA SER A 195 -3.24 -13.01 12.95
C SER A 195 -3.77 -14.40 13.32
N ASP A 196 -4.94 -14.77 12.78
CA ASP A 196 -5.53 -16.10 13.01
C ASP A 196 -4.75 -17.20 12.26
N PHE A 197 -4.23 -16.85 11.05
CA PHE A 197 -3.44 -17.76 10.23
C PHE A 197 -2.16 -17.07 9.75
N THR A 198 -1.03 -17.75 9.93
CA THR A 198 0.27 -17.26 9.48
C THR A 198 0.92 -18.26 8.55
N PHE A 199 1.30 -17.79 7.36
CA PHE A 199 2.06 -18.53 6.38
C PHE A 199 3.44 -17.90 6.21
N MET A 200 4.47 -18.72 6.02
CA MET A 200 5.84 -18.25 5.81
C MET A 200 6.47 -19.01 4.64
N THR A 201 7.15 -18.29 3.76
CA THR A 201 7.93 -18.95 2.70
C THR A 201 9.19 -19.56 3.30
N LYS A 202 9.54 -20.77 2.88
CA LYS A 202 10.68 -21.53 3.42
C LYS A 202 12.02 -20.82 3.26
N GLU A 203 12.23 -20.14 2.14
CA GLU A 203 13.52 -19.52 1.81
C GLU A 203 13.55 -18.01 1.96
N GLY A 204 12.41 -17.33 1.86
CA GLY A 204 12.31 -15.86 1.83
C GLY A 204 11.98 -15.22 3.17
N ALA A 205 11.18 -15.87 3.99
CA ALA A 205 10.73 -15.34 5.28
C ALA A 205 11.87 -15.32 6.32
N LYS A 206 12.02 -14.19 7.03
CA LYS A 206 13.05 -13.99 8.06
C LYS A 206 12.50 -13.16 9.20
#